data_205f3bf4828146f283e800f1e08a14c8
#
_entry.id   205f3bf4828146f283e800f1e08a14c8
#
_cell.length_a   1.000
_cell.length_b   1.000
_cell.length_c   1.000
_cell.angle_alpha   90.00
_cell.angle_beta   90.00
_cell.angle_gamma   90.00
#
_symmetry.space_group_name_H-M   'P 1'
#
loop_
_entity.id
_entity.type
_entity.pdbx_description
1 polymer ?
#
loop_
_entity_poly.entity_id
_entity_poly.type
_entity_poly.pdbx_seq_one_letter_code
_entity_poly.pdbx_strand_id
1 'polypeptide(L)'
;NASPFAIKEMSNFLKNGGRLVLFAEGRLTETGSLMKLFEGTGFLLEKTNAKIITCYQRNAHRLPYSKHPGWKKIFPRLTIHFSNPQFAPKTLSNRSNAREAYTQWLREQLMGLQFHVEMKLGPQDLLTAIGSMGRERPKSIVLEDVTGQRLNHRMVMVGSEVLSGQFQKILKPNIEPVGLLLPNVNATPITLLALWRLGKVPAILNYSSGIPIMQTCSELAGVKQIITSQAFLEKADINIQPMKDAGIEFIYLETVREKVSVPTKLSILIKHKFGLGQSQFNISSDKTAVVLFTSGSEGTPKGVELTHKNILANLRQLLAMVDILDTDSIFNCLPMFHSFGLVVGTLLPLCRGLRTTIFPSPLQYRVIPTAVYNSYTTIFLSTNTFLNGYAKKAHPYDFRNIRYLLAGAEKIQQATSDTWARKFGVRITEAYGVTECSPGISANTKADNRFGSVGRILPDMEWKLEPVDGVKDAGRLFVKGPNIMKGYLNKDA
;
A
#
# COMPACT_ATOMS: atom_id res chain seq x y z
N ASN A 1 -9.39 14.20 29.17
CA ASN A 1 -10.73 13.71 29.45
C ASN A 1 -11.55 14.89 29.97
N ALA A 2 -12.52 15.39 29.18
CA ALA A 2 -13.45 16.35 29.68
C ALA A 2 -14.30 15.68 30.77
N SER A 3 -14.46 16.35 31.93
CA SER A 3 -15.35 15.85 32.98
C SER A 3 -16.80 15.83 32.47
N PRO A 4 -17.68 14.99 33.03
CA PRO A 4 -19.10 15.01 32.68
C PRO A 4 -19.73 16.41 32.78
N PHE A 5 -19.26 17.22 33.72
CA PHE A 5 -19.65 18.62 33.87
C PHE A 5 -19.26 19.45 32.64
N ALA A 6 -18.01 19.35 32.19
CA ALA A 6 -17.55 20.08 30.99
C ALA A 6 -18.33 19.70 29.71
N ILE A 7 -18.68 18.41 29.55
CA ILE A 7 -19.49 17.96 28.42
C ILE A 7 -20.92 18.56 28.48
N LYS A 8 -21.50 18.66 29.67
CA LYS A 8 -22.80 19.28 29.87
C LYS A 8 -22.77 20.77 29.51
N GLU A 9 -21.76 21.51 29.97
CA GLU A 9 -21.58 22.92 29.64
C GLU A 9 -21.38 23.14 28.13
N MET A 10 -20.56 22.33 27.48
CA MET A 10 -20.39 22.33 26.02
C MET A 10 -21.70 22.09 25.29
N SER A 11 -22.51 21.13 25.78
CA SER A 11 -23.83 20.83 25.19
C SER A 11 -24.76 22.03 25.29
N ASN A 12 -24.84 22.68 26.48
CA ASN A 12 -25.66 23.86 26.69
C ASN A 12 -25.19 25.03 25.80
N PHE A 13 -23.89 25.25 25.72
CA PHE A 13 -23.31 26.31 24.89
C PHE A 13 -23.67 26.13 23.40
N LEU A 14 -23.56 24.90 22.88
CA LEU A 14 -23.94 24.59 21.50
C LEU A 14 -25.43 24.73 21.24
N LYS A 15 -26.31 24.31 22.18
CA LYS A 15 -27.77 24.48 22.08
C LYS A 15 -28.20 25.95 22.04
N ASN A 16 -27.43 26.82 22.68
CA ASN A 16 -27.67 28.25 22.69
C ASN A 16 -27.01 28.99 21.50
N GLY A 17 -26.62 28.24 20.44
CA GLY A 17 -26.03 28.83 19.22
C GLY A 17 -24.53 29.11 19.30
N GLY A 18 -23.87 28.68 20.37
CA GLY A 18 -22.43 28.84 20.55
C GLY A 18 -21.62 28.06 19.51
N ARG A 19 -20.38 28.50 19.27
CA ARG A 19 -19.41 27.83 18.36
C ARG A 19 -18.25 27.27 19.18
N LEU A 20 -17.93 26.00 18.97
CA LEU A 20 -16.94 25.29 19.75
C LEU A 20 -15.86 24.68 18.85
N VAL A 21 -14.59 24.84 19.24
CA VAL A 21 -13.46 24.12 18.62
C VAL A 21 -13.05 22.99 19.54
N LEU A 22 -13.02 21.78 19.00
CA LEU A 22 -12.69 20.57 19.74
C LEU A 22 -11.58 19.79 19.04
N PHE A 23 -10.62 19.30 19.83
CA PHE A 23 -9.68 18.27 19.41
C PHE A 23 -10.26 16.91 19.82
N ALA A 24 -10.91 16.21 18.89
CA ALA A 24 -11.66 14.99 19.16
C ALA A 24 -10.79 13.84 19.71
N GLU A 25 -9.47 13.88 19.49
CA GLU A 25 -8.49 12.94 20.04
C GLU A 25 -8.10 13.26 21.50
N GLY A 26 -8.41 14.46 22.01
CA GLY A 26 -8.09 14.89 23.35
C GLY A 26 -6.62 14.96 23.73
N ARG A 27 -5.71 14.79 22.75
CA ARG A 27 -4.25 14.84 22.91
C ARG A 27 -3.54 15.12 21.59
N LEU A 28 -2.26 15.45 21.69
CA LEU A 28 -1.39 15.55 20.51
C LEU A 28 -1.11 14.14 19.95
N THR A 29 -1.21 14.02 18.64
CA THR A 29 -0.88 12.73 17.96
C THR A 29 0.62 12.43 18.09
N GLU A 30 0.92 11.17 18.38
CA GLU A 30 2.29 10.64 18.38
C GLU A 30 2.61 9.92 17.08
N THR A 31 1.58 9.51 16.34
CA THR A 31 1.72 8.72 15.10
C THR A 31 1.67 9.55 13.83
N GLY A 32 1.15 10.78 13.91
CA GLY A 32 0.83 11.60 12.75
C GLY A 32 -0.44 11.17 12.01
N SER A 33 -1.09 10.10 12.47
CA SER A 33 -2.37 9.59 11.98
C SER A 33 -3.45 9.82 13.01
N LEU A 34 -4.72 9.74 12.60
CA LEU A 34 -5.85 9.87 13.49
C LEU A 34 -5.88 8.73 14.52
N MET A 35 -5.78 9.08 15.80
CA MET A 35 -5.78 8.15 16.92
C MET A 35 -7.20 7.83 17.39
N LYS A 36 -7.36 7.34 18.62
CA LYS A 36 -8.65 7.08 19.23
C LYS A 36 -9.42 8.39 19.43
N LEU A 37 -10.65 8.46 18.95
CA LEU A 37 -11.58 9.53 19.29
C LEU A 37 -12.30 9.18 20.58
N PHE A 38 -12.59 10.19 21.40
CA PHE A 38 -13.35 10.03 22.62
C PHE A 38 -14.84 10.17 22.35
N GLU A 39 -15.65 9.29 22.93
CA GLU A 39 -17.10 9.24 22.80
C GLU A 39 -17.83 10.52 23.27
N GLY A 40 -17.16 11.36 24.06
CA GLY A 40 -17.70 12.66 24.45
C GLY A 40 -18.06 13.56 23.27
N THR A 41 -17.30 13.48 22.16
CA THR A 41 -17.62 14.24 20.94
C THR A 41 -18.86 13.64 20.25
N GLY A 42 -18.96 12.31 20.18
CA GLY A 42 -20.15 11.62 19.67
C GLY A 42 -21.41 11.93 20.50
N PHE A 43 -21.27 12.00 21.82
CA PHE A 43 -22.35 12.43 22.71
C PHE A 43 -22.80 13.87 22.44
N LEU A 44 -21.87 14.80 22.25
CA LEU A 44 -22.23 16.19 21.91
C LEU A 44 -23.01 16.23 20.60
N LEU A 45 -22.59 15.52 19.56
CA LEU A 45 -23.30 15.45 18.28
C LEU A 45 -24.72 14.87 18.44
N GLU A 46 -24.85 13.76 19.19
CA GLU A 46 -26.16 13.15 19.51
C GLU A 46 -27.11 14.12 20.19
N LYS A 47 -26.63 14.87 21.21
CA LYS A 47 -27.48 15.71 22.07
C LYS A 47 -27.78 17.09 21.52
N THR A 48 -26.94 17.59 20.58
CA THR A 48 -27.08 18.97 20.10
C THR A 48 -27.46 19.05 18.64
N ASN A 49 -27.30 17.99 17.87
CA ASN A 49 -27.41 18.00 16.40
C ASN A 49 -26.60 19.15 15.78
N ALA A 50 -25.44 19.46 16.37
CA ALA A 50 -24.60 20.57 15.92
C ALA A 50 -24.02 20.29 14.52
N LYS A 51 -24.00 21.34 13.69
CA LYS A 51 -23.29 21.32 12.42
C LYS A 51 -21.81 21.23 12.68
N ILE A 52 -21.10 20.35 11.97
CA ILE A 52 -19.64 20.20 12.11
C ILE A 52 -18.91 20.71 10.87
N ILE A 53 -17.68 21.16 11.12
CA ILE A 53 -16.64 21.43 10.12
C ILE A 53 -15.42 20.66 10.61
N THR A 54 -14.98 19.66 9.85
CA THR A 54 -13.73 18.95 10.17
C THR A 54 -12.53 19.73 9.67
N CYS A 55 -11.38 19.55 10.34
CA CYS A 55 -10.14 20.24 10.02
C CYS A 55 -9.01 19.23 9.89
N TYR A 56 -8.23 19.33 8.81
CA TYR A 56 -7.01 18.54 8.60
C TYR A 56 -5.79 19.46 8.48
N GLN A 57 -4.79 19.22 9.32
CA GLN A 57 -3.52 19.95 9.35
C GLN A 57 -2.45 19.12 8.65
N ARG A 58 -2.22 19.40 7.37
CA ARG A 58 -1.23 18.69 6.56
C ARG A 58 0.19 19.05 6.98
N ASN A 59 1.06 18.05 7.16
CA ASN A 59 2.47 18.16 7.57
C ASN A 59 2.72 18.71 8.98
N ALA A 60 1.72 18.92 9.83
CA ALA A 60 1.91 19.40 11.20
C ALA A 60 2.79 18.43 12.04
N HIS A 61 2.71 17.12 11.77
CA HIS A 61 3.56 16.10 12.40
C HIS A 61 5.05 16.24 12.05
N ARG A 62 5.41 17.02 11.01
CA ARG A 62 6.79 17.30 10.60
C ARG A 62 7.45 18.48 11.33
N LEU A 63 6.69 19.22 12.12
CA LEU A 63 7.23 20.32 12.93
C LEU A 63 8.29 19.81 13.93
N PRO A 64 9.33 20.60 14.24
CA PRO A 64 10.37 20.23 15.19
C PRO A 64 9.81 19.83 16.57
N TYR A 65 8.75 20.50 16.99
CA TYR A 65 8.12 20.32 18.33
C TYR A 65 7.04 19.25 18.35
N SER A 66 6.74 18.58 17.22
CA SER A 66 5.72 17.54 17.22
C SER A 66 6.22 16.30 17.98
N LYS A 67 5.32 15.56 18.63
CA LYS A 67 5.64 14.31 19.34
C LYS A 67 5.91 13.13 18.41
N HIS A 68 5.64 13.27 17.10
CA HIS A 68 5.87 12.21 16.14
C HIS A 68 7.34 11.75 16.15
N PRO A 69 7.65 10.47 16.26
CA PRO A 69 9.03 9.96 16.39
C PRO A 69 9.82 10.00 15.07
N GLY A 70 9.17 10.29 13.95
CA GLY A 70 9.78 10.34 12.63
C GLY A 70 10.64 11.57 12.37
N TRP A 71 11.06 11.71 11.13
CA TRP A 71 11.88 12.82 10.68
C TRP A 71 11.13 14.16 10.75
N LYS A 72 11.87 15.23 11.00
CA LYS A 72 11.36 16.59 11.17
C LYS A 72 11.89 17.52 10.09
N LYS A 73 11.17 18.60 9.84
CA LYS A 73 11.59 19.73 9.01
C LYS A 73 11.55 21.01 9.85
N ILE A 74 12.55 21.87 9.71
CA ILE A 74 12.58 23.17 10.39
C ILE A 74 11.44 24.05 9.84
N PHE A 75 11.24 24.04 8.53
CA PHE A 75 10.18 24.78 7.84
C PHE A 75 9.36 23.83 6.94
N PRO A 76 8.46 23.00 7.50
CA PRO A 76 7.56 22.20 6.68
C PRO A 76 6.51 23.13 6.04
N ARG A 77 6.11 22.84 4.80
CA ARG A 77 4.95 23.50 4.20
C ARG A 77 3.69 23.04 4.89
N LEU A 78 3.20 23.84 5.83
CA LEU A 78 1.94 23.60 6.53
C LEU A 78 0.77 24.10 5.71
N THR A 79 -0.30 23.34 5.67
CA THR A 79 -1.59 23.77 5.14
C THR A 79 -2.72 23.28 6.03
N ILE A 80 -3.76 24.09 6.19
CA ILE A 80 -4.94 23.76 6.99
C ILE A 80 -6.13 23.70 6.05
N HIS A 81 -6.88 22.62 6.13
CA HIS A 81 -8.02 22.35 5.26
C HIS A 81 -9.26 22.10 6.10
N PHE A 82 -10.36 22.66 5.66
CA PHE A 82 -11.66 22.53 6.31
C PHE A 82 -12.64 21.83 5.36
N SER A 83 -13.50 20.98 5.92
CA SER A 83 -14.62 20.44 5.18
C SER A 83 -15.74 21.46 4.99
N ASN A 84 -16.68 21.18 4.10
CA ASN A 84 -17.94 21.89 4.09
C ASN A 84 -18.70 21.60 5.41
N PRO A 85 -19.52 22.58 5.89
CA PRO A 85 -20.37 22.36 7.05
C PRO A 85 -21.40 21.27 6.80
N GLN A 86 -21.51 20.29 7.72
CA GLN A 86 -22.41 19.16 7.56
C GLN A 86 -23.05 18.73 8.90
N PHE A 87 -24.19 18.06 8.82
CA PHE A 87 -24.86 17.44 9.96
C PHE A 87 -24.60 15.95 9.97
N ALA A 88 -24.53 15.36 11.15
CA ALA A 88 -24.52 13.91 11.25
C ALA A 88 -25.92 13.34 10.88
N PRO A 89 -25.98 12.16 10.23
CA PRO A 89 -27.25 11.53 9.87
C PRO A 89 -28.10 11.25 11.09
N LYS A 90 -29.36 11.67 11.08
CA LYS A 90 -30.32 11.42 12.19
C LYS A 90 -30.59 9.93 12.46
N THR A 91 -30.40 9.07 11.44
CA THR A 91 -30.55 7.61 11.57
C THR A 91 -29.58 6.98 12.57
N LEU A 92 -28.50 7.68 12.93
CA LEU A 92 -27.54 7.22 13.93
C LEU A 92 -28.13 7.25 15.35
N SER A 93 -29.09 8.14 15.65
CA SER A 93 -29.73 8.23 16.97
C SER A 93 -30.60 7.02 17.29
N ASN A 94 -31.07 6.28 16.30
CA ASN A 94 -31.93 5.11 16.46
C ASN A 94 -31.12 3.82 16.78
N ARG A 95 -29.80 3.89 16.85
CA ARG A 95 -28.97 2.73 17.18
C ARG A 95 -28.82 2.59 18.69
N SER A 96 -28.77 1.35 19.18
CA SER A 96 -28.51 1.03 20.59
C SER A 96 -27.22 1.68 21.12
N ASN A 97 -26.20 1.85 20.23
CA ASN A 97 -24.92 2.47 20.52
C ASN A 97 -24.78 3.83 19.81
N ALA A 98 -25.75 4.72 19.96
CA ALA A 98 -25.77 6.00 19.24
C ALA A 98 -24.48 6.81 19.39
N ARG A 99 -23.91 6.92 20.62
CA ARG A 99 -22.65 7.66 20.86
C ARG A 99 -21.48 7.10 20.05
N GLU A 100 -21.34 5.79 20.05
CA GLU A 100 -20.30 5.12 19.28
C GLU A 100 -20.52 5.35 17.78
N ALA A 101 -21.75 5.25 17.30
CA ALA A 101 -22.10 5.49 15.90
C ALA A 101 -21.77 6.93 15.46
N TYR A 102 -22.09 7.94 16.29
CA TYR A 102 -21.71 9.33 16.01
C TYR A 102 -20.20 9.56 16.06
N THR A 103 -19.49 8.92 17.00
CA THR A 103 -18.04 9.00 17.10
C THR A 103 -17.37 8.37 15.87
N GLN A 104 -17.89 7.23 15.43
CA GLN A 104 -17.40 6.55 14.25
C GLN A 104 -17.66 7.35 12.96
N TRP A 105 -18.87 7.91 12.82
CA TRP A 105 -19.17 8.80 11.71
C TRP A 105 -18.22 10.00 11.66
N LEU A 106 -17.93 10.65 12.80
CA LEU A 106 -16.96 11.73 12.86
C LEU A 106 -15.55 11.29 12.44
N ARG A 107 -15.15 10.08 12.84
CA ARG A 107 -13.88 9.48 12.43
C ARG A 107 -13.81 9.34 10.91
N GLU A 108 -14.87 8.84 10.30
CA GLU A 108 -14.96 8.70 8.83
C GLU A 108 -14.86 10.05 8.11
N GLN A 109 -15.51 11.11 8.65
CA GLN A 109 -15.40 12.46 8.09
C GLN A 109 -13.97 13.02 8.18
N LEU A 110 -13.28 12.79 9.30
CA LEU A 110 -11.88 13.23 9.47
C LEU A 110 -10.93 12.48 8.53
N MET A 111 -11.06 11.16 8.42
CA MET A 111 -10.26 10.34 7.49
C MET A 111 -10.56 10.69 6.03
N GLY A 112 -11.83 10.90 5.68
CA GLY A 112 -12.24 11.33 4.34
C GLY A 112 -11.62 12.67 3.96
N LEU A 113 -11.64 13.67 4.84
CA LEU A 113 -10.98 14.96 4.59
C LEU A 113 -9.48 14.79 4.39
N GLN A 114 -8.80 14.03 5.24
CA GLN A 114 -7.37 13.72 5.06
C GLN A 114 -7.11 13.11 3.69
N PHE A 115 -7.87 12.08 3.33
CA PHE A 115 -7.74 11.39 2.05
C PHE A 115 -7.91 12.36 0.86
N HIS A 116 -8.98 13.16 0.83
CA HIS A 116 -9.24 14.11 -0.25
C HIS A 116 -8.13 15.17 -0.38
N VAL A 117 -7.62 15.68 0.73
CA VAL A 117 -6.52 16.64 0.73
C VAL A 117 -5.24 16.01 0.17
N GLU A 118 -4.91 14.79 0.59
CA GLU A 118 -3.73 14.09 0.09
C GLU A 118 -3.87 13.69 -1.39
N MET A 119 -5.08 13.35 -1.86
CA MET A 119 -5.34 13.14 -3.29
C MET A 119 -5.14 14.40 -4.11
N LYS A 120 -5.58 15.54 -3.60
CA LYS A 120 -5.49 16.83 -4.31
C LYS A 120 -4.09 17.43 -4.31
N LEU A 121 -3.37 17.37 -3.18
CA LEU A 121 -2.11 18.09 -2.97
C LEU A 121 -0.87 17.20 -3.02
N GLY A 122 -1.04 15.90 -2.91
CA GLY A 122 0.03 14.92 -2.99
C GLY A 122 0.48 14.66 -4.44
N PRO A 123 1.57 13.91 -4.62
CA PRO A 123 2.04 13.49 -5.94
C PRO A 123 0.94 12.78 -6.73
N GLN A 124 0.88 13.03 -8.03
CA GLN A 124 -0.17 12.49 -8.90
C GLN A 124 0.23 11.18 -9.58
N ASP A 125 1.50 10.82 -9.56
CA ASP A 125 2.02 9.55 -10.07
C ASP A 125 2.99 8.91 -9.05
N LEU A 126 3.16 7.59 -9.15
CA LEU A 126 3.97 6.78 -8.22
C LEU A 126 5.46 7.15 -8.29
N LEU A 127 5.97 7.41 -9.48
CA LEU A 127 7.39 7.74 -9.65
C LEU A 127 7.72 9.08 -9.01
N THR A 128 6.85 10.08 -9.15
CA THR A 128 6.96 11.37 -8.46
C THR A 128 6.81 11.21 -6.94
N ALA A 129 5.91 10.34 -6.47
CA ALA A 129 5.76 10.07 -5.04
C ALA A 129 7.05 9.52 -4.43
N ILE A 130 7.63 8.51 -5.07
CA ILE A 130 8.88 7.88 -4.64
C ILE A 130 10.06 8.85 -4.81
N GLY A 131 10.16 9.55 -5.93
CA GLY A 131 11.22 10.52 -6.20
C GLY A 131 11.24 11.70 -5.23
N SER A 132 10.07 12.22 -4.85
CA SER A 132 9.93 13.28 -3.86
C SER A 132 10.38 12.82 -2.48
N MET A 133 10.01 11.62 -2.07
CA MET A 133 10.49 11.01 -0.81
C MET A 133 12.00 10.77 -0.85
N GLY A 134 12.53 10.33 -2.00
CA GLY A 134 13.97 10.17 -2.22
C GLY A 134 14.77 11.47 -2.10
N ARG A 135 14.19 12.60 -2.48
CA ARG A 135 14.77 13.93 -2.27
C ARG A 135 14.72 14.35 -0.80
N GLU A 136 13.63 14.03 -0.11
CA GLU A 136 13.47 14.38 1.31
C GLU A 136 14.32 13.51 2.23
N ARG A 137 14.44 12.22 1.92
CA ARG A 137 15.13 11.22 2.75
C ARG A 137 16.15 10.39 1.96
N PRO A 138 17.14 10.99 1.31
CA PRO A 138 18.03 10.30 0.38
C PRO A 138 18.88 9.19 1.02
N LYS A 139 19.17 9.30 2.33
CA LYS A 139 20.00 8.34 3.08
C LYS A 139 19.20 7.22 3.77
N SER A 140 17.87 7.32 3.81
CA SER A 140 17.03 6.28 4.43
C SER A 140 17.13 4.97 3.66
N ILE A 141 17.46 3.87 4.33
CA ILE A 141 17.42 2.53 3.76
C ILE A 141 15.96 2.19 3.49
N VAL A 142 15.63 1.83 2.26
CA VAL A 142 14.26 1.53 1.81
C VAL A 142 14.11 0.15 1.22
N LEU A 143 15.17 -0.43 0.67
CA LEU A 143 15.17 -1.80 0.15
C LEU A 143 16.30 -2.62 0.78
N GLU A 144 15.97 -3.82 1.18
CA GLU A 144 16.90 -4.84 1.64
C GLU A 144 16.41 -6.19 1.11
N ASP A 145 17.29 -7.05 0.60
CA ASP A 145 16.91 -8.39 0.14
C ASP A 145 17.82 -9.47 0.73
N VAL A 146 17.56 -10.72 0.37
CA VAL A 146 18.27 -11.90 0.88
C VAL A 146 19.77 -11.92 0.56
N THR A 147 20.26 -11.08 -0.35
CA THR A 147 21.69 -10.95 -0.63
C THR A 147 22.41 -10.11 0.43
N GLY A 148 21.65 -9.53 1.39
CA GLY A 148 22.16 -8.59 2.38
C GLY A 148 22.42 -7.18 1.82
N GLN A 149 22.10 -6.93 0.56
CA GLN A 149 22.28 -5.63 -0.06
C GLN A 149 21.21 -4.65 0.46
N ARG A 150 21.65 -3.59 1.12
CA ARG A 150 20.84 -2.49 1.60
C ARG A 150 20.95 -1.29 0.68
N LEU A 151 19.83 -0.85 0.13
CA LEU A 151 19.76 0.30 -0.74
C LEU A 151 19.02 1.45 -0.05
N ASN A 152 19.69 2.61 0.01
CA ASN A 152 19.00 3.82 0.41
C ASN A 152 18.19 4.39 -0.76
N HIS A 153 17.34 5.35 -0.46
CA HIS A 153 16.44 5.96 -1.44
C HIS A 153 17.19 6.56 -2.63
N ARG A 154 18.32 7.23 -2.36
CA ARG A 154 19.17 7.76 -3.43
C ARG A 154 19.66 6.66 -4.37
N MET A 155 20.15 5.54 -3.84
CA MET A 155 20.65 4.44 -4.66
C MET A 155 19.54 3.79 -5.49
N VAL A 156 18.32 3.70 -4.96
CA VAL A 156 17.15 3.24 -5.72
C VAL A 156 16.87 4.17 -6.91
N MET A 157 16.87 5.49 -6.68
CA MET A 157 16.63 6.47 -7.75
C MET A 157 17.78 6.49 -8.78
N VAL A 158 19.03 6.38 -8.34
CA VAL A 158 20.21 6.24 -9.23
C VAL A 158 20.10 4.97 -10.08
N GLY A 159 19.79 3.83 -9.43
CA GLY A 159 19.60 2.55 -10.14
C GLY A 159 18.51 2.62 -11.21
N SER A 160 17.38 3.24 -10.88
CA SER A 160 16.29 3.41 -11.85
C SER A 160 16.66 4.31 -13.02
N GLU A 161 17.46 5.39 -12.79
CA GLU A 161 17.93 6.28 -13.85
C GLU A 161 18.97 5.60 -14.73
N VAL A 162 19.90 4.84 -14.14
CA VAL A 162 20.89 4.06 -14.88
C VAL A 162 20.23 3.02 -15.78
N LEU A 163 19.28 2.23 -15.23
CA LEU A 163 18.58 1.22 -16.00
C LEU A 163 17.70 1.85 -17.09
N SER A 164 17.01 2.95 -16.82
CA SER A 164 16.19 3.62 -17.85
C SER A 164 17.02 4.07 -19.05
N GLY A 165 18.22 4.60 -18.81
CA GLY A 165 19.13 5.00 -19.89
C GLY A 165 19.60 3.83 -20.78
N GLN A 166 19.68 2.60 -20.23
CA GLN A 166 19.97 1.40 -21.04
C GLN A 166 18.72 0.87 -21.73
N PHE A 167 17.59 0.80 -21.01
CA PHE A 167 16.32 0.36 -21.56
C PHE A 167 15.86 1.23 -22.74
N GLN A 168 16.12 2.55 -22.70
CA GLN A 168 15.85 3.45 -23.82
C GLN A 168 16.52 3.02 -25.13
N LYS A 169 17.69 2.37 -25.04
CA LYS A 169 18.46 1.89 -26.21
C LYS A 169 17.99 0.51 -26.71
N ILE A 170 17.36 -0.29 -25.85
CA ILE A 170 17.05 -1.70 -26.10
C ILE A 170 15.55 -1.91 -26.34
N LEU A 171 14.71 -1.22 -25.57
CA LEU A 171 13.26 -1.35 -25.70
C LEU A 171 12.75 -0.65 -26.95
N LYS A 172 11.92 -1.34 -27.72
CA LYS A 172 11.30 -0.78 -28.91
C LYS A 172 10.31 0.33 -28.52
N PRO A 173 10.35 1.50 -29.17
CA PRO A 173 9.54 2.65 -28.75
C PRO A 173 8.03 2.38 -28.72
N ASN A 174 7.54 1.66 -29.74
CA ASN A 174 6.10 1.44 -29.96
C ASN A 174 5.57 0.15 -29.31
N ILE A 175 6.36 -0.54 -28.49
CA ILE A 175 5.94 -1.75 -27.79
C ILE A 175 5.57 -1.41 -26.35
N GLU A 176 4.32 -1.55 -26.02
CA GLU A 176 3.74 -1.51 -24.68
C GLU A 176 2.62 -2.55 -24.58
N PRO A 177 2.48 -3.24 -23.45
CA PRO A 177 3.32 -3.29 -22.25
C PRO A 177 4.65 -4.04 -22.40
N VAL A 178 5.56 -3.85 -21.42
CA VAL A 178 6.81 -4.62 -21.27
C VAL A 178 6.63 -5.67 -20.18
N GLY A 179 6.87 -6.93 -20.49
CA GLY A 179 6.78 -8.02 -19.53
C GLY A 179 7.88 -7.93 -18.46
N LEU A 180 7.53 -8.25 -17.22
CA LEU A 180 8.47 -8.45 -16.13
C LEU A 180 8.36 -9.86 -15.60
N LEU A 181 9.45 -10.62 -15.67
CA LEU A 181 9.59 -11.97 -15.16
C LEU A 181 10.78 -11.99 -14.19
N LEU A 182 10.57 -11.45 -12.99
CA LEU A 182 11.61 -11.28 -11.97
C LEU A 182 11.14 -11.78 -10.60
N PRO A 183 12.05 -12.30 -9.77
CA PRO A 183 11.75 -12.69 -8.40
C PRO A 183 11.61 -11.48 -7.46
N ASN A 184 11.21 -11.73 -6.21
CA ASN A 184 11.19 -10.71 -5.16
C ASN A 184 12.62 -10.40 -4.70
N VAL A 185 13.26 -9.43 -5.35
CA VAL A 185 14.60 -8.91 -5.02
C VAL A 185 14.65 -7.39 -5.28
N ASN A 186 15.69 -6.72 -4.79
CA ASN A 186 15.88 -5.27 -4.96
C ASN A 186 15.81 -4.79 -6.42
N ALA A 187 16.24 -5.63 -7.37
CA ALA A 187 16.24 -5.29 -8.80
C ALA A 187 14.81 -5.10 -9.36
N THR A 188 13.82 -5.82 -8.84
CA THR A 188 12.45 -5.78 -9.37
C THR A 188 11.79 -4.40 -9.21
N PRO A 189 11.70 -3.77 -8.03
CA PRO A 189 11.16 -2.43 -7.92
C PRO A 189 12.00 -1.38 -8.66
N ILE A 190 13.33 -1.53 -8.73
CA ILE A 190 14.20 -0.61 -9.50
C ILE A 190 13.86 -0.69 -10.99
N THR A 191 13.61 -1.89 -11.52
CA THR A 191 13.19 -2.10 -12.91
C THR A 191 11.81 -1.48 -13.18
N LEU A 192 10.85 -1.61 -12.27
CA LEU A 192 9.56 -0.92 -12.37
C LEU A 192 9.74 0.59 -12.50
N LEU A 193 10.54 1.18 -11.61
CA LEU A 193 10.83 2.62 -11.65
C LEU A 193 11.52 3.04 -12.95
N ALA A 194 12.44 2.22 -13.48
CA ALA A 194 13.11 2.47 -14.74
C ALA A 194 12.15 2.46 -15.94
N LEU A 195 11.18 1.55 -15.96
CA LEU A 195 10.15 1.51 -16.99
C LEU A 195 9.22 2.73 -16.91
N TRP A 196 8.78 3.13 -15.72
CA TRP A 196 7.96 4.33 -15.54
C TRP A 196 8.69 5.61 -15.98
N ARG A 197 10.02 5.71 -15.79
CA ARG A 197 10.83 6.83 -16.31
C ARG A 197 10.73 6.97 -17.83
N LEU A 198 10.59 5.86 -18.54
CA LEU A 198 10.42 5.81 -19.99
C LEU A 198 8.96 5.89 -20.44
N GLY A 199 8.05 6.05 -19.50
CA GLY A 199 6.62 6.01 -19.76
C GLY A 199 6.10 4.63 -20.18
N LYS A 200 6.88 3.54 -19.98
CA LYS A 200 6.46 2.18 -20.30
C LYS A 200 5.57 1.58 -19.23
N VAL A 201 4.65 0.70 -19.64
CA VAL A 201 3.75 -0.03 -18.76
C VAL A 201 4.33 -1.42 -18.48
N PRO A 202 4.70 -1.75 -17.23
CA PRO A 202 5.11 -3.10 -16.87
C PRO A 202 3.91 -4.04 -16.77
N ALA A 203 4.02 -5.23 -17.38
CA ALA A 203 3.10 -6.35 -17.18
C ALA A 203 3.82 -7.44 -16.37
N ILE A 204 3.41 -7.66 -15.12
CA ILE A 204 4.14 -8.54 -14.20
C ILE A 204 3.61 -9.97 -14.35
N LEU A 205 4.46 -10.87 -14.83
CA LEU A 205 4.12 -12.26 -15.06
C LEU A 205 4.30 -13.09 -13.78
N ASN A 206 3.37 -14.00 -13.56
CA ASN A 206 3.45 -14.95 -12.45
C ASN A 206 4.29 -16.17 -12.87
N TYR A 207 5.53 -16.22 -12.42
CA TYR A 207 6.44 -17.34 -12.73
C TYR A 207 6.03 -18.69 -12.11
N SER A 208 5.11 -18.70 -11.14
CA SER A 208 4.62 -19.94 -10.55
C SER A 208 3.44 -20.57 -11.30
N SER A 209 2.88 -19.88 -12.30
CA SER A 209 1.73 -20.37 -13.07
C SER A 209 2.10 -21.31 -14.23
N GLY A 210 3.38 -21.46 -14.54
CA GLY A 210 3.88 -22.24 -15.66
C GLY A 210 3.88 -21.49 -16.99
N ILE A 211 4.67 -22.03 -17.95
CA ILE A 211 4.90 -21.39 -19.25
C ILE A 211 3.61 -21.16 -20.06
N PRO A 212 2.67 -22.14 -20.18
CA PRO A 212 1.46 -21.93 -20.98
C PRO A 212 0.65 -20.71 -20.51
N ILE A 213 0.46 -20.57 -19.19
CA ILE A 213 -0.30 -19.44 -18.62
C ILE A 213 0.47 -18.12 -18.80
N MET A 214 1.80 -18.12 -18.61
CA MET A 214 2.60 -16.92 -18.85
C MET A 214 2.57 -16.50 -20.31
N GLN A 215 2.53 -17.44 -21.25
CA GLN A 215 2.40 -17.17 -22.67
C GLN A 215 1.02 -16.54 -22.97
N THR A 216 -0.07 -17.14 -22.48
CA THR A 216 -1.42 -16.60 -22.62
C THR A 216 -1.52 -15.19 -22.04
N CYS A 217 -0.93 -14.94 -20.86
CA CYS A 217 -0.88 -13.61 -20.26
C CYS A 217 -0.10 -12.61 -21.12
N SER A 218 0.99 -13.06 -21.74
CA SER A 218 1.81 -12.21 -22.64
C SER A 218 1.07 -11.87 -23.92
N GLU A 219 0.38 -12.82 -24.51
CA GLU A 219 -0.47 -12.64 -25.71
C GLU A 219 -1.63 -11.68 -25.39
N LEU A 220 -2.35 -11.91 -24.29
CA LEU A 220 -3.44 -11.07 -23.83
C LEU A 220 -3.03 -9.60 -23.66
N ALA A 221 -1.84 -9.37 -23.11
CA ALA A 221 -1.32 -8.03 -22.90
C ALA A 221 -0.54 -7.46 -24.09
N GLY A 222 -0.38 -8.22 -25.18
CA GLY A 222 0.41 -7.79 -26.33
C GLY A 222 1.91 -7.64 -26.04
N VAL A 223 2.41 -8.33 -25.02
CA VAL A 223 3.82 -8.30 -24.61
C VAL A 223 4.70 -8.94 -25.68
N LYS A 224 5.67 -8.17 -26.18
CA LYS A 224 6.66 -8.63 -27.17
C LYS A 224 8.09 -8.66 -26.61
N GLN A 225 8.35 -7.96 -25.51
CA GLN A 225 9.64 -7.90 -24.83
C GLN A 225 9.44 -8.17 -23.33
N ILE A 226 10.25 -9.07 -22.77
CA ILE A 226 10.22 -9.43 -21.34
C ILE A 226 11.59 -9.18 -20.73
N ILE A 227 11.62 -8.42 -19.64
CA ILE A 227 12.80 -8.22 -18.81
C ILE A 227 12.85 -9.32 -17.77
N THR A 228 14.00 -10.00 -17.69
CA THR A 228 14.24 -11.10 -16.75
C THR A 228 15.69 -11.11 -16.25
N SER A 229 16.05 -12.13 -15.49
CA SER A 229 17.41 -12.43 -15.01
C SER A 229 17.76 -13.86 -15.38
N GLN A 230 18.93 -14.07 -15.97
CA GLN A 230 19.40 -15.40 -16.33
C GLN A 230 19.57 -16.26 -15.08
N ALA A 231 20.22 -15.75 -14.06
CA ALA A 231 20.42 -16.45 -12.80
C ALA A 231 19.09 -16.82 -12.12
N PHE A 232 18.04 -16.01 -12.29
CA PHE A 232 16.71 -16.33 -11.79
C PHE A 232 16.06 -17.51 -12.56
N LEU A 233 16.11 -17.46 -13.89
CA LEU A 233 15.55 -18.53 -14.73
C LEU A 233 16.20 -19.88 -14.43
N GLU A 234 17.52 -19.92 -14.33
CA GLU A 234 18.30 -21.10 -13.98
C GLU A 234 17.94 -21.62 -12.58
N LYS A 235 17.90 -20.74 -11.57
CA LYS A 235 17.58 -21.13 -10.19
C LYS A 235 16.15 -21.62 -10.00
N ALA A 236 15.21 -21.07 -10.78
CA ALA A 236 13.79 -21.40 -10.72
C ALA A 236 13.40 -22.51 -11.71
N ASP A 237 14.35 -23.06 -12.47
CA ASP A 237 14.16 -24.08 -13.51
C ASP A 237 13.05 -23.71 -14.51
N ILE A 238 13.09 -22.47 -15.01
CA ILE A 238 12.09 -21.95 -15.93
C ILE A 238 12.62 -22.02 -17.36
N ASN A 239 12.09 -22.96 -18.16
CA ASN A 239 12.40 -23.06 -19.57
C ASN A 239 11.55 -22.11 -20.41
N ILE A 240 12.14 -20.96 -20.81
CA ILE A 240 11.48 -19.92 -21.62
C ILE A 240 11.51 -20.16 -23.12
N GLN A 241 12.07 -21.29 -23.60
CA GLN A 241 12.22 -21.53 -25.03
C GLN A 241 10.87 -21.48 -25.79
N PRO A 242 9.76 -22.06 -25.28
CA PRO A 242 8.46 -21.95 -25.97
C PRO A 242 8.00 -20.50 -26.18
N MET A 243 8.29 -19.62 -25.21
CA MET A 243 7.93 -18.19 -25.35
C MET A 243 8.82 -17.46 -26.35
N LYS A 244 10.11 -17.86 -26.48
CA LYS A 244 11.02 -17.36 -27.53
C LYS A 244 10.56 -17.81 -28.91
N ASP A 245 10.16 -19.06 -29.04
CA ASP A 245 9.66 -19.64 -30.30
C ASP A 245 8.34 -18.95 -30.73
N ALA A 246 7.56 -18.46 -29.76
CA ALA A 246 6.37 -17.60 -30.00
C ALA A 246 6.73 -16.13 -30.33
N GLY A 247 8.01 -15.79 -30.52
CA GLY A 247 8.48 -14.50 -30.95
C GLY A 247 8.66 -13.45 -29.84
N ILE A 248 8.68 -13.86 -28.56
CA ILE A 248 8.92 -12.96 -27.44
C ILE A 248 10.44 -12.79 -27.24
N GLU A 249 10.88 -11.54 -27.22
CA GLU A 249 12.28 -11.16 -26.99
C GLU A 249 12.55 -11.05 -25.48
N PHE A 250 13.60 -11.72 -24.99
CA PHE A 250 14.02 -11.68 -23.59
C PHE A 250 15.24 -10.78 -23.40
N ILE A 251 15.12 -9.85 -22.44
CA ILE A 251 16.15 -8.89 -22.06
C ILE A 251 16.66 -9.25 -20.66
N TYR A 252 17.95 -9.61 -20.57
CA TYR A 252 18.57 -10.04 -19.32
C TYR A 252 19.18 -8.86 -18.57
N LEU A 253 18.84 -8.69 -17.29
CA LEU A 253 19.36 -7.60 -16.45
C LEU A 253 20.88 -7.66 -16.31
N GLU A 254 21.48 -8.85 -16.32
CA GLU A 254 22.93 -9.05 -16.28
C GLU A 254 23.61 -8.36 -17.48
N THR A 255 23.16 -8.65 -18.68
CA THR A 255 23.66 -8.05 -19.92
C THR A 255 23.43 -6.53 -19.97
N VAL A 256 22.27 -6.08 -19.47
CA VAL A 256 21.97 -4.64 -19.36
C VAL A 256 22.97 -3.95 -18.41
N ARG A 257 23.26 -4.59 -17.26
CA ARG A 257 24.18 -4.05 -16.25
C ARG A 257 25.61 -3.97 -16.74
N GLU A 258 26.08 -4.95 -17.49
CA GLU A 258 27.44 -4.97 -18.09
C GLU A 258 27.65 -3.83 -19.07
N LYS A 259 26.63 -3.45 -19.83
CA LYS A 259 26.70 -2.34 -20.81
C LYS A 259 26.75 -0.95 -20.16
N VAL A 260 26.58 -0.84 -18.84
CA VAL A 260 26.63 0.45 -18.15
C VAL A 260 28.07 0.84 -17.83
N SER A 261 28.56 1.88 -18.46
CA SER A 261 29.91 2.38 -18.21
C SER A 261 30.06 2.99 -16.80
N VAL A 262 31.25 2.88 -16.23
CA VAL A 262 31.60 3.45 -14.93
C VAL A 262 31.38 4.98 -14.89
N PRO A 263 31.84 5.76 -15.92
CA PRO A 263 31.55 7.20 -15.95
C PRO A 263 30.08 7.55 -15.90
N THR A 264 29.20 6.81 -16.60
CA THR A 264 27.74 7.01 -16.56
C THR A 264 27.20 6.79 -15.15
N LYS A 265 27.60 5.70 -14.48
CA LYS A 265 27.18 5.43 -13.08
C LYS A 265 27.62 6.57 -12.16
N LEU A 266 28.85 7.03 -12.29
CA LEU A 266 29.42 8.08 -11.44
C LEU A 266 28.74 9.43 -11.67
N SER A 267 28.50 9.83 -12.92
CA SER A 267 27.85 11.10 -13.26
C SER A 267 26.42 11.17 -12.71
N ILE A 268 25.65 10.08 -12.85
CA ILE A 268 24.28 9.99 -12.29
C ILE A 268 24.32 10.03 -10.75
N LEU A 269 25.27 9.31 -10.13
CA LEU A 269 25.44 9.33 -8.68
C LEU A 269 25.76 10.74 -8.15
N ILE A 270 26.69 11.45 -8.81
CA ILE A 270 27.07 12.84 -8.48
C ILE A 270 25.85 13.76 -8.63
N LYS A 271 25.12 13.66 -9.75
CA LYS A 271 23.87 14.39 -9.98
C LYS A 271 22.87 14.23 -8.82
N HIS A 272 22.63 12.99 -8.38
CA HIS A 272 21.75 12.72 -7.25
C HIS A 272 22.33 13.14 -5.89
N LYS A 273 23.66 13.09 -5.72
CA LYS A 273 24.33 13.55 -4.50
C LYS A 273 24.11 15.05 -4.26
N PHE A 274 24.16 15.85 -5.31
CA PHE A 274 23.92 17.29 -5.27
C PHE A 274 22.44 17.70 -5.39
N GLY A 275 21.51 16.77 -5.33
CA GLY A 275 20.07 17.05 -5.39
C GLY A 275 19.55 17.44 -6.78
N LEU A 276 20.36 17.28 -7.82
CA LEU A 276 20.02 17.56 -9.23
C LEU A 276 19.30 16.39 -9.92
N GLY A 277 19.14 15.27 -9.21
CA GLY A 277 18.35 14.12 -9.70
C GLY A 277 16.90 14.50 -9.89
N GLN A 278 16.29 14.04 -10.98
CA GLN A 278 14.87 14.26 -11.25
C GLN A 278 14.02 13.57 -10.16
N SER A 279 13.09 14.30 -9.57
CA SER A 279 12.19 13.81 -8.53
C SER A 279 10.71 14.09 -8.84
N GLN A 280 10.43 14.85 -9.89
CA GLN A 280 9.10 15.08 -10.41
C GLN A 280 9.04 14.63 -11.87
N PHE A 281 8.02 13.90 -12.20
CA PHE A 281 7.82 13.26 -13.50
C PHE A 281 6.41 13.59 -13.96
N ASN A 282 6.24 14.06 -15.18
CA ASN A 282 4.93 14.44 -15.72
C ASN A 282 4.22 13.21 -16.31
N ILE A 283 3.94 12.22 -15.45
CA ILE A 283 3.17 11.04 -15.83
C ILE A 283 1.69 11.32 -15.50
N SER A 284 0.80 11.08 -16.46
CA SER A 284 -0.63 11.21 -16.21
C SER A 284 -1.06 10.25 -15.11
N SER A 285 -1.84 10.73 -14.14
CA SER A 285 -2.41 9.92 -13.07
C SER A 285 -3.28 8.76 -13.57
N ASP A 286 -3.93 8.95 -14.70
CA ASP A 286 -4.82 7.97 -15.32
C ASP A 286 -4.10 7.02 -16.29
N LYS A 287 -2.77 7.22 -16.49
CA LYS A 287 -1.94 6.25 -17.20
C LYS A 287 -1.85 4.96 -16.40
N THR A 288 -1.96 3.81 -17.09
CA THR A 288 -1.74 2.49 -16.51
C THR A 288 -0.32 2.41 -15.94
N ALA A 289 -0.22 2.14 -14.63
CA ALA A 289 1.05 1.98 -13.93
C ALA A 289 1.56 0.54 -14.01
N VAL A 290 0.65 -0.41 -14.00
CA VAL A 290 0.99 -1.84 -14.04
C VAL A 290 -0.20 -2.65 -14.57
N VAL A 291 0.13 -3.72 -15.27
CA VAL A 291 -0.82 -4.81 -15.57
C VAL A 291 -0.49 -6.00 -14.67
N LEU A 292 -1.48 -6.48 -13.95
CA LEU A 292 -1.41 -7.70 -13.14
C LEU A 292 -2.39 -8.73 -13.70
N PHE A 293 -2.07 -10.00 -13.54
CA PHE A 293 -2.90 -11.09 -14.05
C PHE A 293 -3.56 -11.83 -12.89
N THR A 294 -4.86 -12.09 -13.03
CA THR A 294 -5.63 -12.90 -12.08
C THR A 294 -6.17 -14.14 -12.78
N SER A 295 -6.37 -15.24 -12.03
CA SER A 295 -7.09 -16.39 -12.53
C SER A 295 -8.55 -16.02 -12.72
N GLY A 296 -9.04 -15.99 -13.96
CA GLY A 296 -10.45 -15.81 -14.24
C GLY A 296 -11.30 -16.94 -13.66
N SER A 297 -12.57 -16.67 -13.37
CA SER A 297 -13.55 -17.66 -12.88
C SER A 297 -13.72 -18.87 -13.81
N GLU A 298 -13.41 -18.70 -15.09
CA GLU A 298 -13.52 -19.72 -16.13
C GLU A 298 -12.14 -20.33 -16.54
N GLY A 299 -11.10 -20.09 -15.73
CA GLY A 299 -9.75 -20.61 -15.99
C GLY A 299 -8.89 -19.77 -16.94
N THR A 300 -9.47 -18.83 -17.68
CA THR A 300 -8.73 -17.92 -18.56
C THR A 300 -8.18 -16.73 -17.76
N PRO A 301 -6.88 -16.42 -17.85
CA PRO A 301 -6.33 -15.25 -17.16
C PRO A 301 -7.00 -13.95 -17.57
N LYS A 302 -7.18 -13.04 -16.59
CA LYS A 302 -7.64 -11.67 -16.82
C LYS A 302 -6.52 -10.68 -16.55
N GLY A 303 -6.28 -9.75 -17.46
CA GLY A 303 -5.29 -8.68 -17.32
C GLY A 303 -5.93 -7.45 -16.67
N VAL A 304 -5.56 -7.13 -15.45
CA VAL A 304 -6.08 -6.01 -14.66
C VAL A 304 -5.19 -4.79 -14.87
N GLU A 305 -5.74 -3.70 -15.42
CA GLU A 305 -5.03 -2.43 -15.58
C GLU A 305 -5.20 -1.56 -14.34
N LEU A 306 -4.11 -1.32 -13.59
CA LEU A 306 -4.08 -0.39 -12.47
C LEU A 306 -3.34 0.88 -12.86
N THR A 307 -4.01 2.03 -12.72
CA THR A 307 -3.41 3.34 -12.99
C THR A 307 -2.57 3.84 -11.81
N HIS A 308 -1.72 4.84 -12.06
CA HIS A 308 -1.00 5.53 -10.98
C HIS A 308 -1.97 6.07 -9.92
N LYS A 309 -3.11 6.62 -10.35
CA LYS A 309 -4.17 7.14 -9.48
C LYS A 309 -4.80 6.06 -8.63
N ASN A 310 -5.14 4.90 -9.21
CA ASN A 310 -5.77 3.80 -8.46
C ASN A 310 -4.88 3.33 -7.31
N ILE A 311 -3.59 3.09 -7.60
CA ILE A 311 -2.63 2.63 -6.59
C ILE A 311 -2.39 3.72 -5.53
N LEU A 312 -2.16 4.98 -5.94
CA LEU A 312 -1.96 6.08 -4.98
C LEU A 312 -3.20 6.32 -4.11
N ALA A 313 -4.40 6.18 -4.66
CA ALA A 313 -5.64 6.28 -3.89
C ALA A 313 -5.67 5.20 -2.81
N ASN A 314 -5.41 3.94 -3.17
CA ASN A 314 -5.42 2.86 -2.19
C ASN A 314 -4.35 3.03 -1.10
N LEU A 315 -3.14 3.46 -1.47
CA LEU A 315 -2.09 3.77 -0.49
C LEU A 315 -2.52 4.89 0.49
N ARG A 316 -3.17 5.95 0.01
CA ARG A 316 -3.64 7.06 0.84
C ARG A 316 -4.83 6.68 1.71
N GLN A 317 -5.74 5.85 1.19
CA GLN A 317 -6.83 5.26 1.97
C GLN A 317 -6.29 4.46 3.16
N LEU A 318 -5.32 3.57 2.91
CA LEU A 318 -4.67 2.78 3.96
C LEU A 318 -3.95 3.67 4.98
N LEU A 319 -3.20 4.67 4.51
CA LEU A 319 -2.47 5.61 5.38
C LEU A 319 -3.38 6.53 6.19
N ALA A 320 -4.63 6.76 5.77
CA ALA A 320 -5.61 7.49 6.56
C ALA A 320 -6.19 6.64 7.70
N MET A 321 -6.22 5.31 7.53
CA MET A 321 -6.80 4.37 8.51
C MET A 321 -5.79 3.79 9.48
N VAL A 322 -4.58 3.45 8.98
CA VAL A 322 -3.55 2.71 9.72
C VAL A 322 -2.43 3.65 10.14
N ASP A 323 -2.07 3.61 11.42
CA ASP A 323 -0.99 4.43 11.99
C ASP A 323 0.40 3.86 11.66
N ILE A 324 0.84 4.03 10.43
CA ILE A 324 2.16 3.65 9.96
C ILE A 324 3.17 4.74 10.35
N LEU A 325 4.17 4.37 11.18
CA LEU A 325 5.21 5.26 11.65
C LEU A 325 6.38 5.33 10.67
N ASP A 326 7.09 6.44 10.66
CA ASP A 326 8.33 6.59 9.86
C ASP A 326 9.47 5.67 10.32
N THR A 327 9.33 5.10 11.52
CA THR A 327 10.27 4.11 12.10
C THR A 327 9.88 2.67 11.82
N ASP A 328 8.71 2.45 11.22
CA ASP A 328 8.29 1.11 10.83
C ASP A 328 9.15 0.52 9.73
N SER A 329 9.20 -0.80 9.70
CA SER A 329 9.82 -1.59 8.65
C SER A 329 8.89 -2.73 8.25
N ILE A 330 8.82 -2.99 6.95
CA ILE A 330 7.95 -4.03 6.37
C ILE A 330 8.80 -5.24 6.01
N PHE A 331 8.31 -6.44 6.33
CA PHE A 331 8.82 -7.67 5.74
C PHE A 331 7.85 -8.15 4.67
N ASN A 332 8.33 -8.22 3.44
CA ASN A 332 7.54 -8.61 2.28
C ASN A 332 8.07 -9.89 1.64
N CYS A 333 7.44 -11.02 1.96
CA CYS A 333 7.67 -12.29 1.27
C CYS A 333 6.56 -12.61 0.24
N LEU A 334 5.50 -11.78 0.17
CA LEU A 334 4.43 -11.98 -0.79
C LEU A 334 4.91 -11.61 -2.19
N PRO A 335 4.60 -12.40 -3.23
CA PRO A 335 5.06 -12.15 -4.59
C PRO A 335 4.58 -10.79 -5.13
N MET A 336 5.47 -10.08 -5.86
CA MET A 336 5.14 -8.78 -6.49
C MET A 336 4.21 -8.91 -7.70
N PHE A 337 4.00 -10.11 -8.23
CA PHE A 337 2.97 -10.35 -9.25
C PHE A 337 1.54 -10.43 -8.64
N HIS A 338 1.42 -10.39 -7.30
CA HIS A 338 0.15 -10.16 -6.60
C HIS A 338 0.08 -8.72 -6.08
N SER A 339 -1.08 -8.10 -6.25
CA SER A 339 -1.31 -6.70 -5.85
C SER A 339 -0.99 -6.42 -4.38
N PHE A 340 -1.22 -7.36 -3.47
CA PHE A 340 -0.90 -7.19 -2.05
C PHE A 340 0.61 -7.06 -1.82
N GLY A 341 1.42 -7.97 -2.37
CA GLY A 341 2.88 -7.92 -2.28
C GLY A 341 3.47 -6.71 -3.00
N LEU A 342 2.94 -6.34 -4.16
CA LEU A 342 3.39 -5.18 -4.92
C LEU A 342 3.03 -3.86 -4.24
N VAL A 343 1.73 -3.63 -3.99
CA VAL A 343 1.25 -2.31 -3.57
C VAL A 343 1.56 -2.06 -2.10
N VAL A 344 1.16 -2.98 -1.20
CA VAL A 344 1.33 -2.78 0.24
C VAL A 344 2.74 -3.16 0.69
N GLY A 345 3.31 -4.24 0.12
CA GLY A 345 4.63 -4.74 0.51
C GLY A 345 5.80 -3.98 -0.08
N THR A 346 5.62 -3.31 -1.22
CA THR A 346 6.73 -2.68 -1.97
C THR A 346 6.51 -1.20 -2.25
N LEU A 347 5.38 -0.82 -2.87
CA LEU A 347 5.16 0.57 -3.27
C LEU A 347 4.83 1.49 -2.09
N LEU A 348 4.04 1.02 -1.11
CA LEU A 348 3.74 1.78 0.10
C LEU A 348 5.03 2.19 0.85
N PRO A 349 5.95 1.25 1.20
CA PRO A 349 7.18 1.63 1.89
C PRO A 349 8.06 2.56 1.05
N LEU A 350 8.17 2.37 -0.26
CA LEU A 350 8.93 3.28 -1.13
C LEU A 350 8.33 4.69 -1.15
N CYS A 351 7.00 4.82 -1.24
CA CYS A 351 6.31 6.13 -1.20
C CYS A 351 6.43 6.82 0.17
N ARG A 352 6.61 6.06 1.26
CA ARG A 352 6.73 6.59 2.64
C ARG A 352 8.16 6.72 3.12
N GLY A 353 9.14 6.20 2.38
CA GLY A 353 10.53 6.15 2.80
C GLY A 353 10.78 5.18 3.97
N LEU A 354 10.01 4.11 4.06
CA LEU A 354 10.16 3.04 5.04
C LEU A 354 11.08 1.97 4.49
N ARG A 355 11.77 1.26 5.39
CA ARG A 355 12.51 0.08 5.01
C ARG A 355 11.56 -1.08 4.70
N THR A 356 11.77 -1.74 3.57
CA THR A 356 11.18 -3.04 3.27
C THR A 356 12.27 -4.08 3.08
N THR A 357 12.15 -5.21 3.77
CA THR A 357 12.96 -6.41 3.54
C THR A 357 12.20 -7.31 2.60
N ILE A 358 12.73 -7.47 1.40
CA ILE A 358 12.11 -8.27 0.33
C ILE A 358 12.65 -9.69 0.42
N PHE A 359 11.72 -10.66 0.50
CA PHE A 359 12.07 -12.07 0.58
C PHE A 359 11.50 -12.84 -0.63
N PRO A 360 12.27 -13.74 -1.27
CA PRO A 360 11.91 -14.32 -2.58
C PRO A 360 10.64 -15.16 -2.59
N SER A 361 10.35 -15.87 -1.50
CA SER A 361 9.23 -16.82 -1.47
C SER A 361 8.62 -16.96 -0.07
N PRO A 362 7.29 -16.95 0.07
CA PRO A 362 6.61 -17.16 1.35
C PRO A 362 6.66 -18.61 1.84
N LEU A 363 7.07 -19.56 1.00
CA LEU A 363 7.05 -21.00 1.30
C LEU A 363 8.22 -21.46 2.20
N GLN A 364 9.16 -20.58 2.52
CA GLN A 364 10.32 -20.93 3.36
C GLN A 364 9.97 -20.86 4.85
N TYR A 365 9.07 -21.71 5.31
CA TYR A 365 8.47 -21.69 6.65
C TYR A 365 9.48 -21.74 7.81
N ARG A 366 10.67 -22.33 7.61
CA ARG A 366 11.74 -22.41 8.64
C ARG A 366 12.60 -21.15 8.67
N VAL A 367 12.79 -20.50 7.53
CA VAL A 367 13.74 -19.39 7.38
C VAL A 367 13.08 -18.05 7.69
N ILE A 368 11.84 -17.85 7.25
CA ILE A 368 11.11 -16.59 7.38
C ILE A 368 11.00 -16.09 8.85
N PRO A 369 10.65 -16.92 9.85
CA PRO A 369 10.60 -16.44 11.23
C PRO A 369 11.93 -15.80 11.70
N THR A 370 13.04 -16.49 11.47
CA THR A 370 14.38 -15.97 11.79
C THR A 370 14.74 -14.73 10.96
N ALA A 371 14.32 -14.65 9.69
CA ALA A 371 14.55 -13.48 8.85
C ALA A 371 13.76 -12.26 9.36
N VAL A 372 12.51 -12.44 9.79
CA VAL A 372 11.68 -11.41 10.43
C VAL A 372 12.35 -10.91 11.72
N TYR A 373 12.85 -11.84 12.56
CA TYR A 373 13.60 -11.50 13.77
C TYR A 373 14.82 -10.63 13.46
N ASN A 374 15.69 -11.09 12.54
CA ASN A 374 16.95 -10.44 12.20
C ASN A 374 16.77 -9.07 11.52
N SER A 375 15.67 -8.88 10.80
CA SER A 375 15.37 -7.61 10.12
C SER A 375 14.72 -6.57 11.04
N TYR A 376 14.45 -6.89 12.31
CA TYR A 376 13.74 -6.00 13.24
C TYR A 376 12.43 -5.46 12.63
N THR A 377 11.71 -6.33 11.96
CA THR A 377 10.46 -5.99 11.28
C THR A 377 9.37 -5.58 12.27
N THR A 378 8.63 -4.54 11.93
CA THR A 378 7.47 -4.07 12.73
C THR A 378 6.14 -4.31 12.05
N ILE A 379 6.13 -4.47 10.73
CA ILE A 379 4.93 -4.75 9.93
C ILE A 379 5.20 -6.00 9.09
N PHE A 380 4.40 -7.04 9.32
CA PHE A 380 4.51 -8.30 8.60
C PHE A 380 3.24 -8.55 7.78
N LEU A 381 3.42 -8.86 6.50
CA LEU A 381 2.33 -9.14 5.55
C LEU A 381 2.25 -10.63 5.29
N SER A 382 1.06 -11.23 5.39
CA SER A 382 0.91 -12.66 5.21
C SER A 382 -0.53 -13.06 4.80
N THR A 383 -0.73 -14.38 4.65
CA THR A 383 -2.05 -15.01 4.47
C THR A 383 -2.26 -16.05 5.56
N ASN A 384 -3.48 -16.54 5.74
CA ASN A 384 -3.79 -17.56 6.75
C ASN A 384 -2.90 -18.81 6.61
N THR A 385 -2.75 -19.32 5.39
CA THR A 385 -1.96 -20.52 5.09
C THR A 385 -0.50 -20.35 5.49
N PHE A 386 0.12 -19.24 5.14
CA PHE A 386 1.52 -18.97 5.50
C PHE A 386 1.69 -18.76 7.00
N LEU A 387 0.77 -18.05 7.67
CA LEU A 387 0.81 -17.85 9.12
C LEU A 387 0.78 -19.17 9.90
N ASN A 388 -0.04 -20.13 9.46
CA ASN A 388 -0.06 -21.48 10.03
C ASN A 388 1.27 -22.22 9.84
N GLY A 389 1.89 -22.08 8.67
CA GLY A 389 3.19 -22.67 8.37
C GLY A 389 4.30 -22.09 9.26
N TYR A 390 4.37 -20.77 9.39
CA TYR A 390 5.36 -20.08 10.24
C TYR A 390 5.16 -20.41 11.72
N ALA A 391 3.92 -20.41 12.22
CA ALA A 391 3.62 -20.69 13.61
C ALA A 391 4.14 -22.05 14.09
N LYS A 392 4.15 -23.05 13.20
CA LYS A 392 4.67 -24.42 13.51
C LYS A 392 6.19 -24.46 13.66
N LYS A 393 6.93 -23.52 13.05
CA LYS A 393 8.40 -23.54 12.96
C LYS A 393 9.08 -22.44 13.75
N ALA A 394 8.35 -21.37 14.08
CA ALA A 394 8.88 -20.18 14.74
C ALA A 394 9.09 -20.39 16.24
N HIS A 395 10.13 -19.74 16.76
CA HIS A 395 10.29 -19.49 18.19
C HIS A 395 9.34 -18.34 18.61
N PRO A 396 8.75 -18.33 19.81
CA PRO A 396 7.88 -17.25 20.28
C PRO A 396 8.48 -15.86 20.16
N TYR A 397 9.78 -15.73 20.27
CA TYR A 397 10.52 -14.46 20.24
C TYR A 397 10.79 -13.93 18.82
N ASP A 398 10.58 -14.71 17.78
CA ASP A 398 10.88 -14.31 16.40
C ASP A 398 10.06 -13.09 15.93
N PHE A 399 8.84 -12.96 16.45
CA PHE A 399 7.91 -11.89 16.08
C PHE A 399 7.75 -10.79 17.15
N ARG A 400 8.68 -10.69 18.11
CA ARG A 400 8.60 -9.74 19.24
C ARG A 400 8.46 -8.27 18.86
N ASN A 401 8.97 -7.89 17.68
CA ASN A 401 8.94 -6.51 17.22
C ASN A 401 7.70 -6.20 16.37
N ILE A 402 6.87 -7.19 16.06
CA ILE A 402 5.70 -6.99 15.18
C ILE A 402 4.68 -6.09 15.86
N ARG A 403 4.48 -4.94 15.27
CA ARG A 403 3.48 -3.94 15.64
C ARG A 403 2.17 -4.15 14.88
N TYR A 404 2.26 -4.53 13.60
CA TYR A 404 1.16 -4.91 12.74
C TYR A 404 1.43 -6.22 12.03
N LEU A 405 0.53 -7.17 12.16
CA LEU A 405 0.43 -8.36 11.33
C LEU A 405 -0.80 -8.21 10.44
N LEU A 406 -0.57 -7.78 9.21
CA LEU A 406 -1.64 -7.59 8.22
C LEU A 406 -1.84 -8.89 7.43
N ALA A 407 -3.03 -9.43 7.47
CA ALA A 407 -3.37 -10.64 6.75
C ALA A 407 -4.59 -10.43 5.84
N GLY A 408 -4.50 -10.95 4.62
CA GLY A 408 -5.54 -10.85 3.61
C GLY A 408 -5.46 -11.97 2.59
N ALA A 409 -6.22 -11.85 1.52
CA ALA A 409 -6.37 -12.83 0.43
C ALA A 409 -7.02 -14.17 0.83
N GLU A 410 -7.06 -14.50 2.11
CA GLU A 410 -7.70 -15.70 2.67
C GLU A 410 -8.42 -15.34 3.97
N LYS A 411 -9.52 -16.04 4.27
CA LYS A 411 -10.20 -15.94 5.57
C LYS A 411 -9.28 -16.44 6.67
N ILE A 412 -9.13 -15.66 7.73
CA ILE A 412 -8.35 -16.06 8.91
C ILE A 412 -9.17 -17.02 9.76
N GLN A 413 -8.60 -18.19 10.01
CA GLN A 413 -9.22 -19.20 10.87
C GLN A 413 -9.02 -18.85 12.35
N GLN A 414 -10.00 -19.19 13.20
CA GLN A 414 -9.93 -18.96 14.65
C GLN A 414 -8.67 -19.58 15.26
N ALA A 415 -8.37 -20.84 14.90
CA ALA A 415 -7.20 -21.54 15.40
C ALA A 415 -5.88 -20.82 15.05
N THR A 416 -5.79 -20.19 13.87
CA THR A 416 -4.63 -19.37 13.47
C THR A 416 -4.54 -18.14 14.36
N SER A 417 -5.66 -17.40 14.51
CA SER A 417 -5.73 -16.21 15.34
C SER A 417 -5.34 -16.49 16.79
N ASP A 418 -5.89 -17.55 17.37
CA ASP A 418 -5.59 -17.97 18.74
C ASP A 418 -4.12 -18.38 18.93
N THR A 419 -3.57 -19.11 17.97
CA THR A 419 -2.15 -19.49 17.99
C THR A 419 -1.25 -18.26 17.99
N TRP A 420 -1.50 -17.29 17.11
CA TRP A 420 -0.67 -16.08 17.02
C TRP A 420 -0.81 -15.20 18.25
N ALA A 421 -2.02 -15.06 18.80
CA ALA A 421 -2.25 -14.30 20.02
C ALA A 421 -1.57 -14.95 21.24
N ARG A 422 -1.70 -16.28 21.41
CA ARG A 422 -1.17 -17.00 22.58
C ARG A 422 0.33 -17.24 22.50
N LYS A 423 0.85 -17.67 21.34
CA LYS A 423 2.25 -18.04 21.17
C LYS A 423 3.18 -16.84 21.02
N PHE A 424 2.75 -15.82 20.28
CA PHE A 424 3.58 -14.68 19.89
C PHE A 424 3.14 -13.35 20.48
N GLY A 425 1.97 -13.29 21.12
CA GLY A 425 1.39 -12.04 21.63
C GLY A 425 0.96 -11.08 20.52
N VAL A 426 0.82 -11.55 19.27
CA VAL A 426 0.53 -10.74 18.09
C VAL A 426 -0.91 -10.98 17.66
N ARG A 427 -1.70 -9.90 17.54
CA ARG A 427 -3.04 -9.94 16.96
C ARG A 427 -2.96 -9.80 15.45
N ILE A 428 -3.69 -10.65 14.75
CA ILE A 428 -3.83 -10.56 13.30
C ILE A 428 -4.82 -9.45 12.98
N THR A 429 -4.44 -8.57 12.07
CA THR A 429 -5.28 -7.49 11.53
C THR A 429 -5.74 -7.94 10.13
N GLU A 430 -7.01 -8.35 10.05
CA GLU A 430 -7.57 -8.84 8.79
C GLU A 430 -7.90 -7.68 7.85
N ALA A 431 -7.62 -7.88 6.55
CA ALA A 431 -8.00 -6.97 5.48
C ALA A 431 -8.61 -7.76 4.32
N TYR A 432 -9.49 -7.12 3.59
CA TYR A 432 -10.12 -7.68 2.39
C TYR A 432 -9.83 -6.82 1.17
N GLY A 433 -9.59 -7.50 0.06
CA GLY A 433 -9.35 -6.84 -1.19
C GLY A 433 -9.18 -7.81 -2.35
N VAL A 434 -9.21 -7.26 -3.55
CA VAL A 434 -9.00 -7.97 -4.81
C VAL A 434 -8.09 -7.12 -5.70
N THR A 435 -7.44 -7.74 -6.67
CA THR A 435 -6.50 -7.03 -7.56
C THR A 435 -7.15 -5.83 -8.25
N GLU A 436 -8.40 -5.95 -8.62
CA GLU A 436 -9.24 -4.92 -9.24
C GLU A 436 -9.47 -3.67 -8.37
N CYS A 437 -9.14 -3.76 -7.08
CA CYS A 437 -9.28 -2.66 -6.10
C CYS A 437 -7.94 -2.13 -5.58
N SER A 438 -6.80 -2.50 -6.15
CA SER A 438 -5.44 -1.95 -5.93
C SER A 438 -4.74 -2.18 -4.57
N PRO A 439 -4.90 -3.23 -3.74
CA PRO A 439 -5.94 -4.24 -3.71
C PRO A 439 -7.07 -3.96 -2.72
N GLY A 440 -6.90 -3.00 -1.78
CA GLY A 440 -7.70 -2.90 -0.55
C GLY A 440 -9.12 -2.39 -0.78
N ILE A 441 -10.07 -3.04 -0.14
CA ILE A 441 -11.48 -2.63 -0.03
C ILE A 441 -11.80 -2.27 1.41
N SER A 442 -11.38 -3.10 2.37
CA SER A 442 -11.61 -2.89 3.79
C SER A 442 -10.45 -3.40 4.64
N ALA A 443 -10.31 -2.87 5.83
CA ALA A 443 -9.29 -3.31 6.78
C ALA A 443 -9.75 -3.11 8.23
N ASN A 444 -9.35 -4.04 9.10
CA ASN A 444 -9.30 -3.80 10.52
C ASN A 444 -8.15 -2.85 10.87
N THR A 445 -8.23 -2.20 12.01
CA THR A 445 -7.17 -1.36 12.56
C THR A 445 -6.94 -1.72 14.03
N LYS A 446 -5.84 -1.28 14.64
CA LYS A 446 -5.63 -1.48 16.09
C LYS A 446 -6.73 -0.85 16.95
N ALA A 447 -7.28 0.27 16.47
CA ALA A 447 -8.33 0.99 17.19
C ALA A 447 -9.70 0.31 17.06
N ASP A 448 -9.90 -0.47 16.00
CA ASP A 448 -11.16 -1.15 15.68
C ASP A 448 -10.83 -2.48 15.00
N ASN A 449 -10.56 -3.49 15.80
CA ASN A 449 -10.23 -4.84 15.33
C ASN A 449 -11.28 -5.83 15.85
N ARG A 450 -12.04 -6.39 14.92
CA ARG A 450 -13.04 -7.41 15.19
C ARG A 450 -12.68 -8.69 14.46
N PHE A 451 -12.43 -9.75 15.21
CA PHE A 451 -12.21 -11.08 14.64
C PHE A 451 -13.42 -11.56 13.82
N GLY A 452 -13.15 -12.23 12.70
CA GLY A 452 -14.20 -12.72 11.78
C GLY A 452 -14.85 -11.61 10.96
N SER A 453 -14.31 -10.39 11.03
CA SER A 453 -14.67 -9.25 10.17
C SER A 453 -13.44 -8.78 9.42
N VAL A 454 -13.63 -8.39 8.17
CA VAL A 454 -12.58 -7.77 7.34
C VAL A 454 -12.43 -6.26 7.61
N GLY A 455 -13.06 -5.78 8.67
CA GLY A 455 -12.95 -4.39 9.11
C GLY A 455 -13.88 -3.44 8.36
N ARG A 456 -13.49 -2.17 8.34
CA ARG A 456 -14.28 -1.09 7.72
C ARG A 456 -13.84 -0.83 6.30
N ILE A 457 -14.80 -0.42 5.48
CA ILE A 457 -14.57 0.04 4.12
C ILE A 457 -13.60 1.23 4.14
N LEU A 458 -12.68 1.26 3.18
CA LEU A 458 -11.69 2.32 3.03
C LEU A 458 -12.35 3.67 2.71
N PRO A 459 -11.72 4.81 3.10
CA PRO A 459 -12.26 6.13 2.81
C PRO A 459 -12.55 6.35 1.32
N ASP A 460 -13.62 7.12 1.03
CA ASP A 460 -14.03 7.49 -0.32
C ASP A 460 -14.42 6.30 -1.22
N MET A 461 -14.88 5.22 -0.61
CA MET A 461 -15.50 4.10 -1.32
C MET A 461 -17.00 4.04 -1.05
N GLU A 462 -17.76 3.91 -2.11
CA GLU A 462 -19.18 3.57 -2.07
C GLU A 462 -19.34 2.05 -2.16
N TRP A 463 -20.34 1.50 -1.50
CA TRP A 463 -20.62 0.07 -1.53
C TRP A 463 -22.10 -0.23 -1.40
N LYS A 464 -22.54 -1.33 -1.97
CA LYS A 464 -23.86 -1.92 -1.76
C LYS A 464 -23.75 -3.44 -1.73
N LEU A 465 -24.65 -4.05 -0.96
CA LEU A 465 -24.78 -5.50 -0.92
C LEU A 465 -26.14 -5.86 -1.52
N GLU A 466 -26.15 -6.62 -2.60
CA GLU A 466 -27.38 -7.11 -3.22
C GLU A 466 -27.63 -8.57 -2.83
N PRO A 467 -28.84 -8.92 -2.42
CA PRO A 467 -29.19 -10.31 -2.15
C PRO A 467 -28.93 -11.22 -3.34
N VAL A 468 -28.56 -12.46 -3.08
CA VAL A 468 -28.41 -13.50 -4.09
C VAL A 468 -29.35 -14.64 -3.76
N ASP A 469 -30.13 -15.08 -4.71
CA ASP A 469 -31.10 -16.17 -4.54
C ASP A 469 -30.42 -17.45 -4.01
N GLY A 470 -31.04 -18.03 -3.00
CA GLY A 470 -30.52 -19.23 -2.33
C GLY A 470 -29.39 -18.96 -1.30
N VAL A 471 -28.93 -17.72 -1.12
CA VAL A 471 -27.90 -17.37 -0.13
C VAL A 471 -28.55 -16.59 1.01
N LYS A 472 -28.60 -17.18 2.20
CA LYS A 472 -29.10 -16.52 3.40
C LYS A 472 -27.97 -15.69 4.05
N ASP A 473 -28.30 -14.50 4.55
CA ASP A 473 -27.42 -13.62 5.33
C ASP A 473 -26.13 -13.19 4.61
N ALA A 474 -26.10 -13.28 3.26
CA ALA A 474 -25.00 -12.84 2.41
C ALA A 474 -25.53 -12.28 1.08
N GLY A 475 -24.64 -11.70 0.26
CA GLY A 475 -25.02 -11.10 -1.00
C GLY A 475 -23.82 -10.77 -1.86
N ARG A 476 -24.10 -10.24 -3.05
CA ARG A 476 -23.09 -9.74 -3.97
C ARG A 476 -22.66 -8.34 -3.54
N LEU A 477 -21.37 -8.18 -3.24
CA LEU A 477 -20.80 -6.90 -2.88
C LEU A 477 -20.40 -6.13 -4.15
N PHE A 478 -20.98 -4.94 -4.30
CA PHE A 478 -20.56 -3.96 -5.31
C PHE A 478 -19.79 -2.85 -4.62
N VAL A 479 -18.69 -2.44 -5.23
CA VAL A 479 -17.84 -1.36 -4.73
C VAL A 479 -17.52 -0.37 -5.84
N LYS A 480 -17.41 0.91 -5.47
CA LYS A 480 -16.99 2.00 -6.36
C LYS A 480 -16.05 2.91 -5.58
N GLY A 481 -14.98 3.36 -6.21
CA GLY A 481 -14.01 4.23 -5.55
C GLY A 481 -12.82 4.57 -6.44
N PRO A 482 -11.96 5.49 -6.02
CA PRO A 482 -10.82 5.95 -6.81
C PRO A 482 -9.71 4.89 -6.96
N ASN A 483 -9.72 3.85 -6.14
CA ASN A 483 -8.78 2.72 -6.17
C ASN A 483 -9.23 1.57 -7.08
N ILE A 484 -10.41 1.66 -7.70
CA ILE A 484 -10.92 0.66 -8.62
C ILE A 484 -10.13 0.74 -9.94
N MET A 485 -9.78 -0.42 -10.49
CA MET A 485 -9.03 -0.57 -11.73
C MET A 485 -9.60 0.26 -12.88
N LYS A 486 -8.78 0.53 -13.88
CA LYS A 486 -9.22 1.15 -15.12
C LYS A 486 -10.13 0.21 -15.95
N GLY A 487 -9.84 -1.09 -15.89
CA GLY A 487 -10.58 -2.14 -16.58
C GLY A 487 -9.75 -3.38 -16.78
N TYR A 488 -10.35 -4.39 -17.40
CA TYR A 488 -9.62 -5.54 -17.93
C TYR A 488 -9.08 -5.24 -19.33
N LEU A 489 -7.94 -5.85 -19.68
CA LEU A 489 -7.36 -5.74 -21.02
C LEU A 489 -8.29 -6.34 -22.09
N ASN A 490 -8.93 -7.45 -21.76
CA ASN A 490 -9.94 -8.07 -22.61
C ASN A 490 -11.33 -7.51 -22.22
N LYS A 491 -11.93 -6.75 -23.11
CA LYS A 491 -13.23 -6.09 -22.89
C LYS A 491 -14.41 -7.06 -22.69
N ASP A 492 -14.25 -8.31 -23.06
CA ASP A 492 -15.28 -9.36 -23.01
C ASP A 492 -15.17 -10.25 -21.77
N ALA A 493 -14.37 -9.88 -20.76
CA ALA A 493 -14.07 -10.66 -19.56
C ALA A 493 -14.97 -10.30 -18.36
#